data_e6185d9f6339e03adeb6204d1710dee8
#
_entry.id   e6185d9f6339e03adeb6204d1710dee8
#
_cell.length_a   1.000
_cell.length_b   1.000
_cell.length_c   1.000
_cell.angle_alpha   90.00
_cell.angle_beta   90.00
_cell.angle_gamma   90.00
#
_symmetry.space_group_name_H-M   'P 1'
#
loop_
_entity.id
_entity.type
_entity.pdbx_description
1 polymer ?
#
loop_
_entity_poly.entity_id
_entity_poly.type
_entity_poly.pdbx_seq_one_letter_code
_entity_poly.pdbx_strand_id
1 'polypeptide(L)'
;MDDGKRGVVCSDTWGIYEAMVVCRQIGKHRAEKATLTDYYGARSLDKVIHEIHCDGHEKSLADCEYKLADRHGVACSKPVNVAGVVCTSAKLPDLMPNLWALQHSLRIEERPLHALTCAMEENCLSSSAYTARSYGSNSYSGSSYMFGAPSYGPTRKLLRFSSNIYNNGTADFRPKQHRSSWEWHSCHQHYHSMSAFSHYDILDSHGNRVAEGHKASFCLEDVECTWPRTKRYSCRGFSDQGISVGCADVYRSDIDCQWIDITDLQPGAFVFKLNVNPELEVPELNYDNNAAICELTYNGYSAKLSDCSLARG
;
A
#
# COMPACT_ATOMS: atom_id res chain seq x y z
N MET A 1 -21.47 -16.26 23.83
CA MET A 1 -22.43 -17.15 23.18
C MET A 1 -23.06 -17.95 24.30
N ASP A 2 -24.34 -17.75 24.54
CA ASP A 2 -24.99 -18.13 25.78
C ASP A 2 -25.37 -19.62 25.92
N ASP A 3 -25.09 -20.46 24.94
CA ASP A 3 -25.48 -21.87 24.97
C ASP A 3 -24.33 -22.87 25.22
N GLY A 4 -23.15 -22.35 25.55
CA GLY A 4 -21.96 -23.14 25.90
C GLY A 4 -21.35 -23.94 24.72
N LYS A 5 -21.85 -23.76 23.51
CA LYS A 5 -21.28 -24.42 22.32
C LYS A 5 -19.93 -23.81 21.97
N ARG A 6 -18.96 -24.68 21.73
CA ARG A 6 -17.65 -24.30 21.19
C ARG A 6 -17.67 -24.43 19.68
N GLY A 7 -17.17 -23.42 19.00
CA GLY A 7 -17.06 -23.43 17.55
C GLY A 7 -15.93 -22.51 17.08
N VAL A 8 -15.75 -22.45 15.78
CA VAL A 8 -14.73 -21.65 15.12
C VAL A 8 -15.35 -20.65 14.15
N VAL A 9 -14.56 -19.68 13.75
CA VAL A 9 -14.94 -18.66 12.76
C VAL A 9 -14.42 -19.10 11.40
N CYS A 10 -15.21 -18.89 10.33
CA CYS A 10 -14.75 -19.00 8.95
C CYS A 10 -13.59 -18.03 8.67
N SER A 11 -12.66 -18.46 7.84
CA SER A 11 -11.51 -17.63 7.48
C SER A 11 -11.78 -16.66 6.33
N ASP A 12 -12.97 -16.67 5.72
CA ASP A 12 -13.22 -16.01 4.44
C ASP A 12 -13.08 -14.47 4.47
N THR A 13 -13.51 -13.85 5.56
CA THR A 13 -13.41 -12.41 5.79
C THR A 13 -12.47 -12.06 6.96
N TRP A 14 -11.72 -13.06 7.45
CA TRP A 14 -10.84 -12.89 8.60
C TRP A 14 -9.56 -12.15 8.28
N GLY A 15 -9.34 -11.03 8.91
CA GLY A 15 -8.18 -10.18 8.71
C GLY A 15 -7.54 -9.68 10.01
N ILE A 16 -6.68 -8.68 9.88
CA ILE A 16 -5.94 -8.12 11.02
C ILE A 16 -6.86 -7.39 12.00
N TYR A 17 -7.94 -6.79 11.54
CA TYR A 17 -8.88 -6.05 12.39
C TYR A 17 -9.67 -6.99 13.32
N GLU A 18 -10.15 -8.11 12.80
CA GLU A 18 -10.77 -9.16 13.58
C GLU A 18 -9.77 -9.74 14.60
N ALA A 19 -8.53 -9.96 14.16
CA ALA A 19 -7.44 -10.42 15.01
C ALA A 19 -7.15 -9.43 16.16
N MET A 20 -7.18 -8.11 15.90
CA MET A 20 -7.00 -7.07 16.93
C MET A 20 -8.09 -7.14 17.99
N VAL A 21 -9.35 -7.33 17.58
CA VAL A 21 -10.49 -7.47 18.49
C VAL A 21 -10.32 -8.70 19.37
N VAL A 22 -9.95 -9.85 18.78
CA VAL A 22 -9.72 -11.08 19.55
C VAL A 22 -8.59 -10.91 20.55
N CYS A 23 -7.45 -10.36 20.15
CA CYS A 23 -6.33 -10.16 21.08
C CYS A 23 -6.73 -9.27 22.25
N ARG A 24 -7.50 -8.22 22.02
CA ARG A 24 -8.05 -7.34 23.07
C ARG A 24 -9.02 -8.09 23.96
N GLN A 25 -9.96 -8.85 23.39
CA GLN A 25 -10.98 -9.63 24.13
C GLN A 25 -10.36 -10.64 25.09
N ILE A 26 -9.25 -11.29 24.70
CA ILE A 26 -8.55 -12.26 25.55
C ILE A 26 -7.47 -11.62 26.46
N GLY A 27 -7.47 -10.28 26.58
CA GLY A 27 -6.55 -9.54 27.44
C GLY A 27 -5.10 -9.48 26.93
N LYS A 28 -4.90 -9.75 25.66
CA LYS A 28 -3.61 -9.51 24.96
C LYS A 28 -3.69 -8.16 24.26
N HIS A 29 -2.55 -7.46 24.21
CA HIS A 29 -2.64 -6.04 23.81
C HIS A 29 -2.82 -5.85 22.31
N ARG A 30 -2.22 -6.68 21.44
CA ARG A 30 -2.14 -6.43 19.99
C ARG A 30 -2.16 -7.72 19.19
N ALA A 31 -2.66 -7.63 17.95
CA ALA A 31 -2.49 -8.68 16.96
C ALA A 31 -1.15 -8.48 16.23
N GLU A 32 -0.37 -9.54 16.15
CA GLU A 32 0.80 -9.61 15.29
C GLU A 32 0.42 -10.11 13.91
N LYS A 33 -0.53 -11.06 13.85
CA LYS A 33 -0.94 -11.70 12.60
C LYS A 33 -2.33 -12.30 12.72
N ALA A 34 -3.15 -12.11 11.67
CA ALA A 34 -4.30 -12.94 11.38
C ALA A 34 -3.84 -14.22 10.65
N THR A 35 -4.37 -15.37 11.01
CA THR A 35 -4.05 -16.64 10.34
C THR A 35 -5.29 -17.27 9.75
N LEU A 36 -5.14 -17.87 8.57
CA LEU A 36 -6.22 -18.46 7.77
C LEU A 36 -5.96 -19.98 7.58
N THR A 37 -5.67 -20.68 8.67
CA THR A 37 -5.21 -22.07 8.62
C THR A 37 -5.68 -22.86 9.84
N ASP A 38 -5.76 -24.16 9.68
CA ASP A 38 -6.03 -25.11 10.77
C ASP A 38 -4.79 -25.51 11.59
N TYR A 39 -3.66 -24.83 11.40
CA TYR A 39 -2.38 -25.14 12.07
C TYR A 39 -2.49 -25.22 13.59
N TYR A 40 -3.31 -24.38 14.21
CA TYR A 40 -3.54 -24.39 15.66
C TYR A 40 -4.63 -25.38 16.10
N GLY A 41 -5.11 -26.23 15.22
CA GLY A 41 -6.17 -27.19 15.49
C GLY A 41 -7.57 -26.65 15.21
N ALA A 42 -8.57 -27.22 15.91
CA ALA A 42 -9.98 -26.85 15.79
C ALA A 42 -10.66 -27.18 14.43
N ARG A 43 -10.00 -27.92 13.54
CA ARG A 43 -10.54 -28.35 12.26
C ARG A 43 -11.84 -29.15 12.37
N SER A 44 -11.97 -29.91 13.46
CA SER A 44 -13.14 -30.75 13.74
C SER A 44 -14.27 -30.02 14.45
N LEU A 45 -14.09 -28.75 14.82
CA LEU A 45 -15.13 -27.95 15.46
C LEU A 45 -16.07 -27.35 14.41
N ASP A 46 -17.33 -27.22 14.78
CA ASP A 46 -18.34 -26.58 13.96
C ASP A 46 -17.98 -25.11 13.71
N LYS A 47 -18.18 -24.65 12.48
CA LYS A 47 -18.08 -23.25 12.14
C LYS A 47 -19.37 -22.55 12.55
N VAL A 48 -19.26 -21.61 13.45
CA VAL A 48 -20.42 -20.95 14.09
C VAL A 48 -20.60 -19.49 13.68
N ILE A 49 -19.53 -18.86 13.16
CA ILE A 49 -19.54 -17.48 12.69
C ILE A 49 -18.92 -17.42 11.29
N HIS A 50 -19.53 -16.63 10.42
CA HIS A 50 -19.01 -16.33 9.09
C HIS A 50 -19.28 -14.86 8.73
N GLU A 51 -18.67 -14.37 7.64
CA GLU A 51 -18.81 -12.99 7.16
C GLU A 51 -18.66 -11.98 8.31
N ILE A 52 -17.61 -12.15 9.11
CA ILE A 52 -17.33 -11.23 10.20
C ILE A 52 -16.54 -10.03 9.69
N HIS A 53 -16.94 -8.82 10.10
CA HIS A 53 -16.30 -7.55 9.79
C HIS A 53 -16.19 -6.70 11.05
N CYS A 54 -14.97 -6.42 11.45
CA CYS A 54 -14.64 -5.57 12.59
C CYS A 54 -13.92 -4.29 12.15
N ASP A 55 -14.09 -3.23 12.92
CA ASP A 55 -13.31 -2.00 12.79
C ASP A 55 -11.96 -2.07 13.52
N GLY A 56 -11.71 -3.12 14.29
CA GLY A 56 -10.48 -3.31 15.05
C GLY A 56 -10.47 -2.60 16.41
N HIS A 57 -11.52 -1.83 16.75
CA HIS A 57 -11.65 -1.09 18.01
C HIS A 57 -12.64 -1.71 19.00
N GLU A 58 -13.43 -2.67 18.58
CA GLU A 58 -14.43 -3.33 19.38
C GLU A 58 -13.80 -4.07 20.56
N LYS A 59 -14.54 -4.20 21.64
CA LYS A 59 -14.09 -4.91 22.86
C LYS A 59 -14.19 -6.42 22.72
N SER A 60 -15.08 -6.89 21.86
CA SER A 60 -15.40 -8.29 21.65
C SER A 60 -15.81 -8.54 20.20
N LEU A 61 -15.59 -9.75 19.69
CA LEU A 61 -16.14 -10.17 18.40
C LEU A 61 -17.66 -10.08 18.33
N ALA A 62 -18.35 -10.10 19.47
CA ALA A 62 -19.79 -9.92 19.54
C ALA A 62 -20.25 -8.50 19.19
N ASP A 63 -19.33 -7.52 19.21
CA ASP A 63 -19.59 -6.12 18.87
C ASP A 63 -19.36 -5.83 17.37
N CYS A 64 -18.79 -6.80 16.64
CA CYS A 64 -18.57 -6.69 15.17
C CYS A 64 -19.83 -7.09 14.39
N GLU A 65 -19.88 -6.74 13.12
CA GLU A 65 -20.90 -7.30 12.22
C GLU A 65 -20.53 -8.72 11.84
N TYR A 66 -21.46 -9.68 11.99
CA TYR A 66 -21.24 -11.07 11.61
C TYR A 66 -22.54 -11.81 11.34
N LYS A 67 -22.44 -12.95 10.66
CA LYS A 67 -23.53 -13.90 10.49
C LYS A 67 -23.27 -15.17 11.30
N LEU A 68 -24.31 -15.67 11.96
CA LEU A 68 -24.27 -16.97 12.65
C LEU A 68 -24.59 -18.10 11.67
N ALA A 69 -23.99 -19.25 11.91
CA ALA A 69 -24.37 -20.47 11.20
C ALA A 69 -25.85 -20.79 11.42
N ASP A 70 -26.53 -21.15 10.36
CA ASP A 70 -27.89 -21.69 10.44
C ASP A 70 -27.91 -23.17 10.88
N ARG A 71 -29.10 -23.79 10.88
CA ARG A 71 -29.28 -25.21 11.24
C ARG A 71 -28.59 -26.17 10.28
N HIS A 72 -28.19 -25.71 9.10
CA HIS A 72 -27.52 -26.52 8.07
C HIS A 72 -25.99 -26.30 8.07
N GLY A 73 -25.49 -25.45 9.00
CA GLY A 73 -24.08 -25.06 9.07
C GLY A 73 -23.72 -23.91 8.13
N VAL A 74 -22.44 -23.60 8.03
CA VAL A 74 -21.91 -22.53 7.19
C VAL A 74 -21.09 -23.12 6.05
N ALA A 75 -21.38 -22.70 4.85
CA ALA A 75 -20.52 -22.97 3.67
C ALA A 75 -19.40 -21.93 3.61
N CYS A 76 -18.26 -22.23 4.24
CA CYS A 76 -17.05 -21.42 4.05
C CYS A 76 -16.40 -21.76 2.71
N SER A 77 -15.87 -20.78 1.99
CA SER A 77 -15.21 -20.99 0.69
C SER A 77 -14.00 -21.93 0.81
N LYS A 78 -13.33 -21.92 1.97
CA LYS A 78 -12.24 -22.81 2.33
C LYS A 78 -12.59 -23.61 3.58
N PRO A 79 -13.33 -24.72 3.46
CA PRO A 79 -13.90 -25.43 4.61
C PRO A 79 -12.85 -25.99 5.59
N VAL A 80 -11.61 -26.22 5.13
CA VAL A 80 -10.52 -26.70 5.99
C VAL A 80 -9.85 -25.60 6.79
N ASN A 81 -9.98 -24.33 6.36
CA ASN A 81 -9.35 -23.22 7.02
C ASN A 81 -10.25 -22.66 8.15
N VAL A 82 -9.61 -22.27 9.23
CA VAL A 82 -10.25 -21.59 10.35
C VAL A 82 -9.54 -20.28 10.61
N ALA A 83 -10.29 -19.31 11.13
CA ALA A 83 -9.75 -18.06 11.60
C ALA A 83 -8.88 -18.28 12.83
N GLY A 84 -7.71 -17.70 12.83
CA GLY A 84 -6.79 -17.75 13.95
C GLY A 84 -6.05 -16.44 14.14
N VAL A 85 -5.36 -16.30 15.25
CA VAL A 85 -4.65 -15.07 15.59
C VAL A 85 -3.35 -15.35 16.33
N VAL A 86 -2.32 -14.57 16.03
CA VAL A 86 -1.11 -14.45 16.84
C VAL A 86 -1.16 -13.09 17.54
N CYS A 87 -1.19 -13.11 18.88
CA CYS A 87 -1.17 -11.90 19.68
C CYS A 87 0.23 -11.62 20.23
N THR A 88 0.57 -10.34 20.36
CA THR A 88 1.86 -9.88 20.88
C THR A 88 1.69 -8.77 21.92
N SER A 89 2.63 -8.69 22.85
CA SER A 89 2.86 -7.54 23.72
C SER A 89 4.11 -6.76 23.34
N ALA A 90 4.76 -7.13 22.24
CA ALA A 90 5.95 -6.47 21.75
C ALA A 90 5.69 -5.00 21.37
N LYS A 91 6.74 -4.21 21.34
CA LYS A 91 6.72 -2.89 20.74
C LYS A 91 6.53 -3.03 19.23
N LEU A 92 5.74 -2.16 18.62
CA LEU A 92 5.45 -2.16 17.20
C LEU A 92 5.69 -0.77 16.57
N PRO A 93 6.01 -0.70 15.28
CA PRO A 93 5.99 0.55 14.51
C PRO A 93 4.57 1.09 14.35
N ASP A 94 4.46 2.29 13.83
CA ASP A 94 3.21 2.98 13.50
C ASP A 94 3.50 3.98 12.37
N LEU A 95 3.23 3.59 11.15
CA LEU A 95 3.54 4.39 9.97
C LEU A 95 2.41 5.37 9.66
N MET A 96 2.79 6.60 9.37
CA MET A 96 1.86 7.67 9.07
C MET A 96 2.37 8.55 7.94
N PRO A 97 1.63 8.73 6.84
CA PRO A 97 1.98 9.66 5.78
C PRO A 97 1.83 11.12 6.23
N ASN A 98 2.74 11.98 5.79
CA ASN A 98 2.68 13.42 6.03
C ASN A 98 1.76 14.10 5.02
N LEU A 99 0.56 14.47 5.46
CA LEU A 99 -0.45 15.11 4.61
C LEU A 99 0.02 16.45 4.04
N TRP A 100 0.77 17.24 4.83
CA TRP A 100 1.27 18.54 4.38
C TRP A 100 2.29 18.39 3.24
N ALA A 101 3.27 17.50 3.39
CA ALA A 101 4.27 17.25 2.36
C ALA A 101 3.63 16.74 1.07
N LEU A 102 2.68 15.81 1.18
CA LEU A 102 1.91 15.30 0.05
C LEU A 102 1.18 16.42 -0.69
N GLN A 103 0.41 17.24 0.04
CA GLN A 103 -0.43 18.29 -0.53
C GLN A 103 0.38 19.40 -1.21
N HIS A 104 1.55 19.78 -0.65
CA HIS A 104 2.34 20.91 -1.13
C HIS A 104 3.39 20.54 -2.17
N SER A 105 3.65 19.25 -2.40
CA SER A 105 4.63 18.81 -3.39
C SER A 105 4.02 18.40 -4.73
N LEU A 106 2.68 18.39 -4.83
CA LEU A 106 1.98 17.95 -6.03
C LEU A 106 2.29 18.84 -7.22
N ARG A 107 2.65 18.20 -8.34
CA ARG A 107 2.84 18.87 -9.63
C ARG A 107 2.59 17.93 -10.79
N ILE A 108 2.31 18.50 -11.95
CA ILE A 108 2.26 17.76 -13.21
C ILE A 108 3.60 17.96 -13.95
N GLU A 109 4.13 16.86 -14.47
CA GLU A 109 5.31 16.85 -15.33
C GLU A 109 5.00 16.08 -16.61
N GLU A 110 5.35 16.65 -17.76
CA GLU A 110 5.27 15.96 -19.03
C GLU A 110 6.66 15.44 -19.43
N ARG A 111 6.76 14.13 -19.70
CA ARG A 111 8.00 13.47 -20.09
C ARG A 111 7.80 12.63 -21.34
N PRO A 112 8.72 12.72 -22.32
CA PRO A 112 8.67 11.84 -23.48
C PRO A 112 8.91 10.38 -23.05
N LEU A 113 8.17 9.45 -23.65
CA LEU A 113 8.17 8.03 -23.26
C LEU A 113 9.58 7.40 -23.34
N HIS A 114 10.41 7.82 -24.31
CA HIS A 114 11.78 7.32 -24.44
C HIS A 114 12.69 7.68 -23.25
N ALA A 115 12.34 8.71 -22.48
CA ALA A 115 13.07 9.11 -21.27
C ALA A 115 12.55 8.40 -20.00
N LEU A 116 11.60 7.47 -20.14
CA LEU A 116 10.95 6.74 -19.05
C LEU A 116 11.24 5.22 -19.14
N THR A 117 12.45 4.84 -19.58
CA THR A 117 12.81 3.43 -19.77
C THR A 117 12.74 2.63 -18.46
N CYS A 118 13.30 3.18 -17.38
CA CYS A 118 13.24 2.56 -16.06
C CYS A 118 11.78 2.41 -15.57
N ALA A 119 10.97 3.46 -15.72
CA ALA A 119 9.56 3.42 -15.34
C ALA A 119 8.76 2.37 -16.13
N MET A 120 9.14 2.13 -17.39
CA MET A 120 8.54 1.05 -18.19
C MET A 120 8.94 -0.34 -17.68
N GLU A 121 10.19 -0.54 -17.31
CA GLU A 121 10.68 -1.80 -16.76
C GLU A 121 10.03 -2.12 -15.40
N GLU A 122 9.76 -1.09 -14.60
CA GLU A 122 9.12 -1.19 -13.29
C GLU A 122 7.58 -1.22 -13.34
N ASN A 123 6.98 -1.12 -14.51
CA ASN A 123 5.54 -1.03 -14.70
C ASN A 123 4.89 0.18 -13.97
N CYS A 124 5.59 1.32 -13.92
CA CYS A 124 5.12 2.54 -13.26
C CYS A 124 4.33 3.49 -14.18
N LEU A 125 3.91 3.03 -15.35
CA LEU A 125 3.13 3.80 -16.33
C LEU A 125 1.77 3.13 -16.56
N SER A 126 0.81 3.90 -17.06
CA SER A 126 -0.49 3.34 -17.44
C SER A 126 -0.35 2.38 -18.64
N SER A 127 -1.31 1.48 -18.80
CA SER A 127 -1.28 0.43 -19.84
C SER A 127 -1.14 0.98 -21.26
N SER A 128 -1.63 2.20 -21.52
CA SER A 128 -1.50 2.86 -22.82
C SER A 128 -0.05 3.15 -23.22
N ALA A 129 0.87 3.30 -22.25
CA ALA A 129 2.30 3.49 -22.53
C ALA A 129 2.93 2.25 -23.20
N TYR A 130 2.49 1.07 -22.83
CA TYR A 130 3.03 -0.21 -23.33
C TYR A 130 2.48 -0.57 -24.70
N THR A 131 1.23 -0.20 -24.98
CA THR A 131 0.61 -0.40 -26.31
C THR A 131 1.20 0.55 -27.36
N ALA A 132 1.50 1.80 -27.00
CA ALA A 132 2.11 2.79 -27.88
C ALA A 132 3.48 2.33 -28.43
N ARG A 133 4.27 1.59 -27.64
CA ARG A 133 5.55 1.02 -28.07
C ARG A 133 5.39 -0.07 -29.15
N SER A 134 4.34 -0.87 -29.08
CA SER A 134 4.04 -1.90 -30.07
C SER A 134 3.77 -1.32 -31.47
N TYR A 135 3.10 -0.19 -31.55
CA TYR A 135 2.80 0.47 -32.82
C TYR A 135 4.03 1.18 -33.45
N GLY A 136 4.94 1.70 -32.64
CA GLY A 136 6.16 2.36 -33.11
C GLY A 136 7.23 1.40 -33.66
N SER A 137 7.20 0.14 -33.23
CA SER A 137 8.17 -0.89 -33.65
C SER A 137 7.94 -1.45 -35.06
N ASN A 138 6.74 -1.34 -35.59
CA ASN A 138 6.37 -1.90 -36.91
C ASN A 138 6.34 -0.92 -38.07
N SER A 139 6.74 0.35 -37.87
CA SER A 139 6.72 1.39 -38.92
C SER A 139 8.09 1.67 -39.58
N TYR A 140 8.96 0.66 -39.66
CA TYR A 140 10.11 0.73 -40.58
C TYR A 140 9.76 0.09 -41.91
N SER A 141 8.86 0.74 -42.64
CA SER A 141 8.76 0.49 -44.09
C SER A 141 8.21 1.74 -44.77
N GLY A 142 9.07 2.45 -45.50
CA GLY A 142 8.65 3.45 -46.47
C GLY A 142 9.17 4.87 -46.20
N SER A 143 10.32 5.15 -46.77
CA SER A 143 10.84 6.45 -47.21
C SER A 143 9.82 7.61 -47.20
N SER A 144 10.03 8.59 -46.32
CA SER A 144 9.72 10.00 -46.62
C SER A 144 10.64 10.88 -45.78
N TYR A 145 11.69 11.39 -46.44
CA TYR A 145 12.45 12.53 -45.94
C TYR A 145 11.54 13.76 -45.98
N MET A 146 10.87 14.08 -44.88
CA MET A 146 10.33 15.41 -44.62
C MET A 146 11.24 16.08 -43.59
N PHE A 147 11.94 17.10 -44.03
CA PHE A 147 12.68 18.05 -43.22
C PHE A 147 11.73 18.72 -42.24
N GLY A 148 12.04 18.65 -40.90
CA GLY A 148 11.58 19.61 -39.91
C GLY A 148 10.58 19.11 -38.91
N ALA A 149 11.01 18.42 -37.93
CA ALA A 149 10.78 18.45 -36.47
C ALA A 149 11.32 17.15 -35.86
N PRO A 150 12.04 17.14 -34.75
CA PRO A 150 12.32 15.90 -34.06
C PRO A 150 10.97 15.34 -33.64
N SER A 151 10.59 14.17 -34.16
CA SER A 151 9.46 13.41 -33.68
C SER A 151 9.78 12.98 -32.25
N TYR A 152 9.48 13.83 -31.29
CA TYR A 152 9.41 13.42 -29.89
C TYR A 152 8.29 12.40 -29.84
N GLY A 153 8.63 11.16 -29.53
CA GLY A 153 7.64 10.09 -29.37
C GLY A 153 6.54 10.47 -28.35
N PRO A 154 5.56 9.60 -28.10
CA PRO A 154 4.44 9.91 -27.23
C PRO A 154 4.94 10.41 -25.88
N THR A 155 4.31 11.49 -25.40
CA THR A 155 4.62 12.11 -24.10
C THR A 155 3.67 11.57 -23.05
N ARG A 156 4.18 11.32 -21.85
CA ARG A 156 3.38 10.92 -20.68
C ARG A 156 3.20 12.10 -19.74
N LYS A 157 2.01 12.22 -19.16
CA LYS A 157 1.65 13.22 -18.17
C LYS A 157 1.64 12.58 -16.79
N LEU A 158 2.59 12.97 -15.94
CA LEU A 158 2.85 12.35 -14.64
C LEU A 158 2.39 13.28 -13.52
N LEU A 159 1.51 12.81 -12.67
CA LEU A 159 1.12 13.49 -11.43
C LEU A 159 2.15 13.13 -10.36
N ARG A 160 3.11 14.00 -10.14
CA ARG A 160 4.22 13.82 -9.20
C ARG A 160 3.90 14.40 -7.83
N PHE A 161 4.33 13.72 -6.79
CA PHE A 161 4.19 14.15 -5.39
C PHE A 161 5.30 13.54 -4.54
N SER A 162 5.59 14.16 -3.40
CA SER A 162 6.47 13.57 -2.39
C SER A 162 5.64 12.85 -1.33
N SER A 163 6.14 11.72 -0.85
CA SER A 163 5.57 11.04 0.31
C SER A 163 6.61 10.91 1.41
N ASN A 164 6.34 11.54 2.55
CA ASN A 164 7.15 11.43 3.76
C ASN A 164 6.38 10.53 4.72
N ILE A 165 6.96 9.39 5.08
CA ILE A 165 6.32 8.37 5.92
C ILE A 165 7.03 8.32 7.26
N TYR A 166 6.37 8.79 8.32
CA TYR A 166 6.89 8.81 9.68
C TYR A 166 6.59 7.51 10.41
N ASN A 167 7.53 7.07 11.24
CA ASN A 167 7.28 6.02 12.23
C ASN A 167 7.05 6.65 13.62
N ASN A 168 5.79 6.79 14.00
CA ASN A 168 5.35 7.29 15.30
C ASN A 168 5.17 6.18 16.35
N GLY A 169 5.61 4.97 16.03
CA GLY A 169 5.46 3.79 16.87
C GLY A 169 6.42 3.71 18.04
N THR A 170 6.49 2.52 18.59
CA THR A 170 7.35 2.17 19.74
C THR A 170 8.49 1.22 19.37
N ALA A 171 8.53 0.75 18.12
CA ALA A 171 9.60 -0.03 17.52
C ALA A 171 9.92 0.47 16.10
N ASP A 172 11.08 0.09 15.60
CA ASP A 172 11.44 0.39 14.23
C ASP A 172 10.59 -0.42 13.26
N PHE A 173 10.20 0.22 12.15
CA PHE A 173 9.63 -0.48 11.02
C PHE A 173 10.76 -1.16 10.25
N ARG A 174 10.70 -2.47 10.07
CA ARG A 174 11.73 -3.24 9.37
C ARG A 174 11.09 -4.24 8.41
N PRO A 175 11.66 -4.40 7.20
CA PRO A 175 11.23 -5.44 6.27
C PRO A 175 11.30 -6.81 6.94
N LYS A 176 10.30 -7.66 6.70
CA LYS A 176 10.30 -9.04 7.24
C LYS A 176 11.14 -10.00 6.42
N GLN A 177 11.35 -9.68 5.16
CA GLN A 177 12.14 -10.51 4.26
C GLN A 177 13.61 -10.52 4.68
N HIS A 178 14.23 -11.71 4.60
CA HIS A 178 15.65 -11.83 4.85
C HIS A 178 16.45 -11.07 3.79
N ARG A 179 17.59 -10.46 4.16
CA ARG A 179 18.43 -9.67 3.24
C ARG A 179 18.85 -10.41 1.98
N SER A 180 18.98 -11.74 2.03
CA SER A 180 19.33 -12.56 0.85
C SER A 180 18.22 -12.61 -0.22
N SER A 181 17.00 -12.22 0.12
CA SER A 181 15.87 -12.13 -0.81
C SER A 181 15.62 -10.71 -1.33
N TRP A 182 16.44 -9.73 -0.92
CA TRP A 182 16.33 -8.38 -1.44
C TRP A 182 16.80 -8.32 -2.88
N GLU A 183 16.08 -7.57 -3.70
CA GLU A 183 16.35 -7.46 -5.12
C GLU A 183 17.16 -6.21 -5.42
N TRP A 184 18.25 -6.36 -6.21
CA TRP A 184 19.01 -5.22 -6.71
C TRP A 184 18.23 -4.51 -7.81
N HIS A 185 18.00 -3.21 -7.61
CA HIS A 185 17.31 -2.38 -8.58
C HIS A 185 18.33 -1.54 -9.39
N SER A 186 18.50 -1.88 -10.66
CA SER A 186 19.54 -1.25 -11.52
C SER A 186 19.29 0.22 -11.79
N CYS A 187 18.02 0.63 -11.88
CA CYS A 187 17.65 2.03 -12.10
C CYS A 187 17.87 2.91 -10.87
N HIS A 188 17.63 2.36 -9.67
CA HIS A 188 17.81 3.08 -8.43
C HIS A 188 19.18 2.86 -7.78
N GLN A 189 19.95 1.87 -8.27
CA GLN A 189 21.29 1.50 -7.78
C GLN A 189 21.34 1.18 -6.28
N HIS A 190 20.29 0.54 -5.77
CA HIS A 190 20.23 0.02 -4.41
C HIS A 190 19.33 -1.22 -4.33
N TYR A 191 19.35 -1.89 -3.18
CA TYR A 191 18.50 -3.06 -2.93
C TYR A 191 17.10 -2.62 -2.46
N HIS A 192 16.07 -3.26 -3.02
CA HIS A 192 14.70 -3.15 -2.56
C HIS A 192 14.38 -4.28 -1.57
N SER A 193 13.91 -3.92 -0.39
CA SER A 193 13.64 -4.84 0.71
C SER A 193 12.17 -5.18 0.88
N MET A 194 11.26 -4.43 0.24
CA MET A 194 9.83 -4.68 0.26
C MET A 194 9.26 -4.61 -1.15
N SER A 195 8.40 -5.56 -1.46
CA SER A 195 7.67 -5.59 -2.72
C SER A 195 6.55 -4.54 -2.78
N ALA A 196 6.00 -4.11 -1.65
CA ALA A 196 4.95 -3.12 -1.50
C ALA A 196 5.11 -2.33 -0.21
N PHE A 197 5.75 -1.17 -0.29
CA PHE A 197 5.78 -0.24 0.83
C PHE A 197 4.64 0.76 0.78
N SER A 198 4.30 1.28 -0.40
CA SER A 198 3.18 2.20 -0.60
C SER A 198 2.45 1.93 -1.92
N HIS A 199 1.18 2.32 -1.97
CA HIS A 199 0.31 2.20 -3.13
C HIS A 199 -0.46 3.51 -3.33
N TYR A 200 -0.68 3.90 -4.58
CA TYR A 200 -1.31 5.16 -4.95
C TYR A 200 -2.47 4.93 -5.90
N ASP A 201 -3.63 5.51 -5.61
CA ASP A 201 -4.82 5.43 -6.45
C ASP A 201 -5.42 6.80 -6.73
N ILE A 202 -6.02 6.96 -7.89
CA ILE A 202 -7.00 7.99 -8.18
C ILE A 202 -8.35 7.30 -8.38
N LEU A 203 -9.34 7.68 -7.58
CA LEU A 203 -10.68 7.12 -7.59
C LEU A 203 -11.69 8.15 -8.08
N ASP A 204 -12.71 7.69 -8.80
CA ASP A 204 -13.86 8.52 -9.16
C ASP A 204 -14.82 8.72 -7.96
N SER A 205 -15.90 9.46 -8.15
CA SER A 205 -16.92 9.71 -7.12
C SER A 205 -17.70 8.46 -6.69
N HIS A 206 -17.55 7.35 -7.41
CA HIS A 206 -18.16 6.06 -7.08
C HIS A 206 -17.17 5.11 -6.39
N GLY A 207 -15.91 5.55 -6.19
CA GLY A 207 -14.86 4.74 -5.62
C GLY A 207 -14.18 3.79 -6.61
N ASN A 208 -14.46 3.91 -7.92
CA ASN A 208 -13.76 3.12 -8.92
C ASN A 208 -12.39 3.71 -9.20
N ARG A 209 -11.38 2.86 -9.35
CA ARG A 209 -10.03 3.27 -9.73
C ARG A 209 -10.01 3.73 -11.19
N VAL A 210 -9.59 4.98 -11.41
CA VAL A 210 -9.48 5.60 -12.74
C VAL A 210 -8.03 5.83 -13.17
N ALA A 211 -7.10 5.86 -12.22
CA ALA A 211 -5.67 5.79 -12.46
C ALA A 211 -4.98 5.17 -11.25
N GLU A 212 -3.88 4.50 -11.48
CA GLU A 212 -3.11 3.80 -10.47
C GLU A 212 -1.64 4.18 -10.59
N GLY A 213 -1.02 4.52 -9.46
CA GLY A 213 0.42 4.54 -9.34
C GLY A 213 0.85 3.13 -9.01
N HIS A 214 1.56 2.51 -9.95
CA HIS A 214 2.09 1.19 -9.68
C HIS A 214 3.08 1.26 -8.53
N LYS A 215 2.89 0.33 -7.64
CA LYS A 215 3.76 -0.07 -6.59
C LYS A 215 5.19 -0.24 -7.12
N ALA A 216 6.03 0.71 -6.85
CA ALA A 216 7.44 0.48 -6.90
C ALA A 216 7.84 -0.19 -5.58
N SER A 217 8.62 -1.25 -5.64
CA SER A 217 9.31 -1.75 -4.48
C SER A 217 10.32 -0.68 -4.03
N PHE A 218 10.48 -0.50 -2.72
CA PHE A 218 11.31 0.58 -2.19
C PHE A 218 12.41 0.05 -1.28
N CYS A 219 13.48 0.80 -1.22
CA CYS A 219 14.42 0.74 -0.12
C CYS A 219 13.90 1.64 1.01
N LEU A 220 14.11 1.24 2.26
CA LEU A 220 13.68 1.96 3.45
C LEU A 220 14.87 2.55 4.18
N GLU A 221 14.86 3.87 4.42
CA GLU A 221 15.93 4.56 5.14
C GLU A 221 15.44 5.71 6.03
N ASP A 222 16.26 6.08 7.01
CA ASP A 222 16.03 7.24 7.85
C ASP A 222 16.49 8.52 7.12
N VAL A 223 15.57 9.24 6.48
CA VAL A 223 15.89 10.51 5.80
C VAL A 223 15.78 11.71 6.73
N GLU A 224 14.71 11.81 7.50
CA GLU A 224 14.46 12.86 8.49
C GLU A 224 14.22 12.24 9.85
N CYS A 225 14.82 12.79 10.89
CA CYS A 225 14.60 12.34 12.27
C CYS A 225 14.33 13.53 13.19
N THR A 226 13.35 13.37 14.10
CA THR A 226 13.09 14.36 15.16
C THR A 226 14.20 14.30 16.22
N TRP A 227 14.78 15.46 16.55
CA TRP A 227 15.81 15.55 17.60
C TRP A 227 15.29 14.98 18.95
N PRO A 228 16.05 14.20 19.71
CA PRO A 228 17.47 13.83 19.55
C PRO A 228 17.74 12.51 18.78
N ARG A 229 16.82 12.04 17.95
CA ARG A 229 16.94 10.78 17.21
C ARG A 229 18.05 10.87 16.16
N THR A 230 18.72 9.74 15.91
CA THR A 230 19.78 9.61 14.90
C THR A 230 19.39 8.58 13.86
N LYS A 231 19.80 8.82 12.63
CA LYS A 231 19.59 7.89 11.50
C LYS A 231 20.35 6.59 11.74
N ARG A 232 19.69 5.46 11.52
CA ARG A 232 20.26 4.11 11.67
C ARG A 232 20.20 3.30 10.40
N TYR A 233 19.19 3.53 9.58
CA TYR A 233 18.93 2.79 8.35
C TYR A 233 19.33 3.60 7.14
N SER A 234 19.83 2.90 6.08
CA SER A 234 20.31 3.54 4.87
C SER A 234 20.17 2.63 3.66
N CYS A 235 19.88 3.21 2.51
CA CYS A 235 19.83 2.53 1.22
C CYS A 235 21.18 2.35 0.54
N ARG A 236 22.27 2.79 1.17
CA ARG A 236 23.62 2.71 0.58
C ARG A 236 24.16 1.29 0.61
N GLY A 237 24.48 0.76 -0.57
CA GLY A 237 25.04 -0.58 -0.70
C GLY A 237 24.11 -1.65 -0.13
N PHE A 238 24.65 -2.59 0.63
CA PHE A 238 23.88 -3.65 1.29
C PHE A 238 23.72 -3.35 2.79
N SER A 239 23.31 -2.11 3.12
CA SER A 239 23.07 -1.67 4.50
C SER A 239 21.76 -2.20 5.06
N ASP A 240 21.55 -2.08 6.38
CA ASP A 240 20.25 -2.35 7.00
C ASP A 240 19.22 -1.33 6.59
N GLN A 241 18.03 -1.80 6.26
CA GLN A 241 16.89 -1.00 5.84
C GLN A 241 15.79 -1.00 6.90
N GLY A 242 15.08 0.13 6.99
CA GLY A 242 13.99 0.32 7.93
C GLY A 242 13.70 1.79 8.18
N ILE A 243 12.74 2.07 9.07
CA ILE A 243 12.41 3.41 9.54
C ILE A 243 12.44 3.39 11.07
N SER A 244 13.37 4.12 11.64
CA SER A 244 13.54 4.21 13.11
C SER A 244 12.35 4.93 13.75
N VAL A 245 12.07 4.62 15.01
CA VAL A 245 11.10 5.37 15.80
C VAL A 245 11.45 6.85 15.82
N GLY A 246 10.51 7.71 15.42
CA GLY A 246 10.66 9.17 15.36
C GLY A 246 11.48 9.65 14.16
N CYS A 247 11.70 8.78 13.17
CA CYS A 247 12.25 9.13 11.87
C CYS A 247 11.21 8.98 10.76
N ALA A 248 11.52 9.51 9.60
CA ALA A 248 10.73 9.37 8.39
C ALA A 248 11.61 8.93 7.22
N ASP A 249 11.04 8.11 6.38
CA ASP A 249 11.50 7.92 5.01
C ASP A 249 10.84 8.95 4.09
N VAL A 250 11.59 9.45 3.10
CA VAL A 250 11.16 10.56 2.26
C VAL A 250 11.36 10.21 0.79
N TYR A 251 10.27 9.93 0.10
CA TYR A 251 10.24 9.70 -1.34
C TYR A 251 9.89 11.01 -2.04
N ARG A 252 10.92 11.65 -2.59
CA ARG A 252 10.76 12.96 -3.23
C ARG A 252 10.08 12.84 -4.58
N SER A 253 9.34 13.86 -4.96
CA SER A 253 8.61 13.92 -6.23
C SER A 253 9.50 13.89 -7.49
N ASP A 254 10.82 13.93 -7.37
CA ASP A 254 11.79 13.79 -8.46
C ASP A 254 12.33 12.35 -8.65
N ILE A 255 12.01 11.44 -7.74
CA ILE A 255 12.37 10.02 -7.83
C ILE A 255 11.54 9.33 -8.93
N ASP A 256 12.14 8.39 -9.65
CA ASP A 256 11.41 7.55 -10.61
C ASP A 256 10.31 6.75 -9.93
N CYS A 257 9.21 6.57 -10.62
CA CYS A 257 8.00 5.91 -10.13
C CYS A 257 7.28 6.60 -8.96
N GLN A 258 7.77 7.76 -8.47
CA GLN A 258 7.06 8.56 -7.48
C GLN A 258 6.03 9.47 -8.15
N TRP A 259 5.05 8.85 -8.83
CA TRP A 259 3.97 9.50 -9.59
C TRP A 259 2.80 8.56 -9.87
N ILE A 260 1.71 9.14 -10.37
CA ILE A 260 0.66 8.43 -11.08
C ILE A 260 0.66 8.92 -12.52
N ASP A 261 0.68 8.02 -13.49
CA ASP A 261 0.55 8.36 -14.91
C ASP A 261 -0.92 8.70 -15.21
N ILE A 262 -1.17 9.99 -15.43
CA ILE A 262 -2.50 10.56 -15.68
C ILE A 262 -2.73 10.91 -17.16
N THR A 263 -1.94 10.35 -18.07
CA THR A 263 -2.04 10.66 -19.50
C THR A 263 -3.45 10.41 -20.05
N ASP A 264 -4.09 9.35 -19.58
CA ASP A 264 -5.40 8.93 -20.04
C ASP A 264 -6.55 9.51 -19.17
N LEU A 265 -6.22 10.25 -18.10
CA LEU A 265 -7.22 10.83 -17.19
C LEU A 265 -7.80 12.11 -17.76
N GLN A 266 -9.12 12.18 -17.80
CA GLN A 266 -9.84 13.39 -18.19
C GLN A 266 -9.90 14.40 -17.04
N PRO A 267 -10.00 15.71 -17.31
CA PRO A 267 -10.22 16.70 -16.27
C PRO A 267 -11.45 16.40 -15.43
N GLY A 268 -11.36 16.60 -14.11
CA GLY A 268 -12.45 16.29 -13.19
C GLY A 268 -12.07 16.46 -11.72
N ALA A 269 -12.99 16.08 -10.85
CA ALA A 269 -12.78 15.96 -9.41
C ALA A 269 -12.71 14.46 -9.06
N PHE A 270 -11.73 14.11 -8.25
CA PHE A 270 -11.38 12.74 -7.89
C PHE A 270 -11.00 12.64 -6.42
N VAL A 271 -10.80 11.41 -5.96
CA VAL A 271 -10.17 11.12 -4.68
C VAL A 271 -8.76 10.56 -4.95
N PHE A 272 -7.76 11.19 -4.36
CA PHE A 272 -6.40 10.66 -4.30
C PHE A 272 -6.24 9.84 -3.03
N LYS A 273 -5.76 8.61 -3.14
CA LYS A 273 -5.45 7.75 -2.01
C LYS A 273 -3.98 7.32 -2.07
N LEU A 274 -3.25 7.53 -0.96
CA LEU A 274 -1.95 6.94 -0.71
C LEU A 274 -2.11 5.97 0.45
N ASN A 275 -1.70 4.72 0.27
CA ASN A 275 -1.75 3.68 1.28
C ASN A 275 -0.35 3.16 1.61
N VAL A 276 0.00 3.06 2.89
CA VAL A 276 1.29 2.60 3.39
C VAL A 276 1.14 1.21 3.99
N ASN A 277 2.13 0.33 3.79
CA ASN A 277 2.10 -1.06 4.23
C ASN A 277 0.80 -1.78 3.79
N PRO A 278 0.41 -1.67 2.49
CA PRO A 278 -0.92 -2.07 2.01
C PRO A 278 -1.17 -3.58 2.13
N GLU A 279 -0.13 -4.39 2.18
CA GLU A 279 -0.22 -5.84 2.36
C GLU A 279 -0.13 -6.26 3.84
N LEU A 280 -0.04 -5.29 4.76
CA LEU A 280 0.08 -5.50 6.20
C LEU A 280 1.21 -6.49 6.56
N GLU A 281 2.29 -6.49 5.78
CA GLU A 281 3.43 -7.39 5.98
C GLU A 281 4.09 -7.17 7.33
N VAL A 282 4.20 -5.92 7.75
CA VAL A 282 4.76 -5.54 9.06
C VAL A 282 3.62 -5.17 9.99
N PRO A 283 3.50 -5.82 11.17
CA PRO A 283 2.48 -5.44 12.14
C PRO A 283 2.72 -4.06 12.72
N GLU A 284 1.66 -3.30 12.91
CA GLU A 284 1.70 -1.94 13.42
C GLU A 284 0.84 -1.74 14.68
N LEU A 285 1.07 -0.64 15.38
CA LEU A 285 0.26 -0.26 16.54
C LEU A 285 -1.15 0.14 16.16
N ASN A 286 -1.27 0.81 15.03
CA ASN A 286 -2.50 1.37 14.51
C ASN A 286 -2.45 1.28 12.98
N TYR A 287 -3.59 1.05 12.36
CA TYR A 287 -3.75 0.99 10.91
C TYR A 287 -4.72 2.06 10.38
N ASP A 288 -5.35 2.84 11.27
CA ASP A 288 -6.33 3.86 10.87
C ASP A 288 -5.67 5.15 10.36
N ASN A 289 -4.34 5.22 10.41
CA ASN A 289 -3.52 6.33 9.94
C ASN A 289 -2.55 5.93 8.81
N ASN A 290 -2.69 4.70 8.26
CA ASN A 290 -1.83 4.18 7.21
C ASN A 290 -2.17 4.72 5.82
N ALA A 291 -3.30 5.40 5.65
CA ALA A 291 -3.64 6.02 4.39
C ALA A 291 -3.78 7.55 4.51
N ALA A 292 -3.44 8.23 3.43
CA ALA A 292 -3.83 9.61 3.17
C ALA A 292 -4.92 9.62 2.09
N ILE A 293 -6.04 10.25 2.38
CA ILE A 293 -7.13 10.49 1.43
C ILE A 293 -7.28 11.98 1.24
N CYS A 294 -7.26 12.44 -0.02
CA CYS A 294 -7.39 13.85 -0.38
C CYS A 294 -8.40 14.02 -1.52
N GLU A 295 -9.06 15.15 -1.57
CA GLU A 295 -9.74 15.59 -2.79
C GLU A 295 -8.71 16.01 -3.83
N LEU A 296 -8.82 15.49 -5.05
CA LEU A 296 -7.97 15.84 -6.19
C LEU A 296 -8.81 16.57 -7.24
N THR A 297 -8.45 17.81 -7.52
CA THR A 297 -8.99 18.56 -8.66
C THR A 297 -7.95 18.59 -9.78
N TYR A 298 -8.33 18.13 -10.97
CA TYR A 298 -7.50 18.14 -12.17
C TYR A 298 -8.23 18.87 -13.31
N ASN A 299 -7.60 19.87 -13.91
CA ASN A 299 -8.21 20.70 -14.98
C ASN A 299 -7.58 20.46 -16.37
N GLY A 300 -6.75 19.42 -16.52
CA GLY A 300 -6.02 19.13 -17.76
C GLY A 300 -4.60 19.69 -17.81
N TYR A 301 -4.31 20.76 -17.07
CA TYR A 301 -3.01 21.44 -17.05
C TYR A 301 -2.40 21.51 -15.65
N SER A 302 -3.22 21.59 -14.64
CA SER A 302 -2.78 21.64 -13.24
C SER A 302 -3.63 20.71 -12.37
N ALA A 303 -3.07 20.30 -11.26
CA ALA A 303 -3.74 19.49 -10.26
C ALA A 303 -3.53 20.09 -8.86
N LYS A 304 -4.50 19.89 -7.98
CA LYS A 304 -4.46 20.34 -6.60
C LYS A 304 -5.05 19.28 -5.70
N LEU A 305 -4.38 19.02 -4.57
CA LEU A 305 -4.95 18.27 -3.45
C LEU A 305 -5.51 19.23 -2.40
N SER A 306 -6.68 18.91 -1.87
CA SER A 306 -7.34 19.61 -0.76
C SER A 306 -7.96 18.58 0.18
N ASP A 307 -8.38 19.07 1.36
CA ASP A 307 -9.11 18.30 2.36
C ASP A 307 -8.51 16.91 2.67
N CYS A 308 -7.17 16.91 2.81
CA CYS A 308 -6.44 15.70 3.14
C CYS A 308 -6.69 15.24 4.56
N SER A 309 -6.95 13.97 4.75
CA SER A 309 -7.12 13.32 6.05
C SER A 309 -6.40 11.98 6.10
N LEU A 310 -6.03 11.58 7.32
CA LEU A 310 -5.57 10.22 7.57
C LEU A 310 -6.77 9.28 7.62
N ALA A 311 -6.57 8.09 7.12
CA ALA A 311 -7.60 7.05 7.08
C ALA A 311 -6.97 5.67 7.22
N ARG A 312 -7.83 4.67 7.32
CA ARG A 312 -7.47 3.27 7.25
C ARG A 312 -6.89 2.93 5.87
N GLY A 313 -5.81 2.14 5.90
CA GLY A 313 -5.13 1.65 4.72
C GLY A 313 -5.93 0.65 3.86
#